data_f13c6c74ccb0f53066f20b61993fb490
#
_entry.id   f13c6c74ccb0f53066f20b61993fb490
#
_cell.length_a   1.000
_cell.length_b   1.000
_cell.length_c   1.000
_cell.angle_alpha   90.00
_cell.angle_beta   90.00
_cell.angle_gamma   90.00
#
_symmetry.space_group_name_H-M   'P 1'
#
loop_
_entity.id
_entity.type
_entity.pdbx_description
1 polymer ?
#
loop_
_entity_poly.entity_id
_entity_poly.type
_entity_poly.pdbx_seq_one_letter_code
_entity_poly.pdbx_strand_id
1 'polypeptide(L)'
;MEVLGDIEVEGGDKFTTEKVDACNCPQIIYELERYADQPVAFEKGDRKGIIGVLMQALMDKAFNAPKSKWPSLLGTAIQSLREKHMIMYFTDAKNQEAIEKVNFAGRIHEYDGDYLSINEANFAGAKSNLFVQQKVKQVVKKGKDNSLEKKLIIEYKYPRKMDNCSLERKGGLCLAGIYRDWIRIYVPKGSKITKTEGIELSQTEDLGKTVFESFFELRPEGALKFEIEYTSPVKVDGEYKLLIQKQGGVEGHTYEIEAMGKRHKSFPLDTDKEIIFKL
;
A
#
# COMPACT_ATOMS: atom_id res chain seq x y z
N MET A 1 15.54 9.55 -7.31
CA MET A 1 16.96 9.58 -6.88
C MET A 1 17.83 8.65 -7.70
N GLU A 2 17.43 7.45 -8.07
CA GLU A 2 18.22 6.55 -8.94
C GLU A 2 18.75 7.22 -10.22
N VAL A 3 17.92 8.04 -10.87
CA VAL A 3 18.30 8.78 -12.10
C VAL A 3 19.10 10.05 -11.80
N LEU A 4 18.75 10.77 -10.72
CA LEU A 4 19.33 12.06 -10.37
C LEU A 4 20.60 11.95 -9.52
N GLY A 5 20.82 10.81 -8.87
CA GLY A 5 21.81 10.62 -7.84
C GLY A 5 21.39 11.22 -6.50
N ASP A 6 22.33 11.32 -5.58
CA ASP A 6 22.11 11.82 -4.23
C ASP A 6 21.58 13.26 -4.23
N ILE A 7 20.77 13.59 -3.25
CA ILE A 7 20.22 14.94 -3.08
C ILE A 7 20.88 15.60 -1.86
N GLU A 8 21.46 16.76 -2.06
CA GLU A 8 21.97 17.60 -0.98
C GLU A 8 20.98 18.75 -0.76
N VAL A 9 20.66 19.03 0.49
CA VAL A 9 19.78 20.13 0.87
C VAL A 9 20.56 21.26 1.52
N GLU A 10 19.96 22.43 1.60
CA GLU A 10 20.53 23.56 2.31
C GLU A 10 20.76 23.20 3.78
N GLY A 11 21.99 23.36 4.28
CA GLY A 11 22.40 22.86 5.60
C GLY A 11 23.39 21.69 5.55
N GLY A 12 23.62 21.09 4.36
CA GLY A 12 24.62 20.06 4.12
C GLY A 12 24.17 18.62 4.35
N ASP A 13 22.90 18.40 4.71
CA ASP A 13 22.36 17.04 4.80
C ASP A 13 22.27 16.42 3.41
N LYS A 14 22.75 15.17 3.30
CA LYS A 14 22.76 14.40 2.06
C LYS A 14 21.81 13.21 2.15
N PHE A 15 20.97 13.06 1.17
CA PHE A 15 20.00 11.96 1.05
C PHE A 15 20.38 11.04 -0.09
N THR A 16 20.42 9.73 0.19
CA THR A 16 20.80 8.69 -0.77
C THR A 16 19.78 7.54 -0.79
N THR A 17 19.84 6.71 -1.84
CA THR A 17 19.08 5.47 -1.92
C THR A 17 19.86 4.26 -1.39
N GLU A 18 21.09 4.45 -0.92
CA GLU A 18 21.90 3.40 -0.34
C GLU A 18 21.23 2.82 0.91
N LYS A 19 21.38 1.53 1.12
CA LYS A 19 20.80 0.86 2.29
C LYS A 19 21.65 1.09 3.52
N VAL A 20 21.00 1.36 4.65
CA VAL A 20 21.60 1.44 5.98
C VAL A 20 21.39 0.14 6.73
N ASP A 21 22.44 -0.39 7.35
CA ASP A 21 22.41 -1.65 8.10
C ASP A 21 21.41 -1.64 9.26
N ALA A 22 21.25 -0.47 9.90
CA ALA A 22 20.34 -0.31 11.04
C ALA A 22 18.89 -0.73 10.75
N CYS A 23 18.42 -0.56 9.51
CA CYS A 23 17.03 -0.90 9.14
C CYS A 23 16.93 -1.76 7.88
N ASN A 24 18.03 -1.99 7.17
CA ASN A 24 18.01 -2.54 5.81
C ASN A 24 17.06 -1.76 4.87
N CYS A 25 16.91 -0.47 5.12
CA CYS A 25 16.07 0.46 4.37
C CYS A 25 16.92 1.54 3.70
N PRO A 26 16.43 2.26 2.68
CA PRO A 26 17.14 3.39 2.08
C PRO A 26 17.51 4.45 3.12
N GLN A 27 18.72 5.01 3.01
CA GLN A 27 19.26 6.03 3.92
C GLN A 27 18.30 7.24 4.04
N ILE A 28 17.68 7.65 2.95
CA ILE A 28 16.69 8.72 2.96
C ILE A 28 15.56 8.47 3.98
N ILE A 29 15.04 7.24 4.08
CA ILE A 29 13.98 6.90 5.05
C ILE A 29 14.53 7.01 6.47
N TYR A 30 15.73 6.49 6.71
CA TYR A 30 16.37 6.54 8.01
C TYR A 30 16.62 8.00 8.46
N GLU A 31 17.14 8.85 7.59
CA GLU A 31 17.43 10.25 7.91
C GLU A 31 16.16 11.09 8.13
N LEU A 32 15.11 10.86 7.36
CA LEU A 32 13.83 11.53 7.58
C LEU A 32 13.22 11.17 8.95
N GLU A 33 13.34 9.92 9.38
CA GLU A 33 12.88 9.52 10.72
C GLU A 33 13.81 10.05 11.81
N ARG A 34 15.13 10.06 11.57
CA ARG A 34 16.09 10.67 12.49
C ARG A 34 15.82 12.17 12.72
N TYR A 35 15.49 12.89 11.65
CA TYR A 35 15.08 14.29 11.76
C TYR A 35 13.78 14.44 12.59
N ALA A 36 12.78 13.63 12.29
CA ALA A 36 11.49 13.68 13.00
C ALA A 36 11.58 13.31 14.49
N ASP A 37 12.65 12.61 14.90
CA ASP A 37 12.90 12.18 16.29
C ASP A 37 13.78 13.19 17.08
N GLN A 38 14.26 14.26 16.45
CA GLN A 38 15.06 15.28 17.12
C GLN A 38 14.20 16.20 17.99
N PRO A 39 14.70 16.65 19.19
CA PRO A 39 13.97 17.58 20.06
C PRO A 39 13.52 18.85 19.33
N VAL A 40 14.36 19.43 18.48
CA VAL A 40 14.04 20.64 17.69
C VAL A 40 12.81 20.47 16.80
N ALA A 41 12.58 19.29 16.24
CA ALA A 41 11.42 19.01 15.41
C ALA A 41 10.11 19.02 16.24
N PHE A 42 10.19 18.60 17.50
CA PHE A 42 9.05 18.67 18.43
C PHE A 42 8.79 20.11 18.91
N GLU A 43 9.85 20.85 19.26
CA GLU A 43 9.74 22.23 19.73
C GLU A 43 9.13 23.16 18.67
N LYS A 44 9.52 23.00 17.40
CA LYS A 44 8.97 23.79 16.29
C LYS A 44 7.60 23.33 15.83
N GLY A 45 7.09 22.20 16.31
CA GLY A 45 5.85 21.59 15.82
C GLY A 45 5.91 21.13 14.35
N ASP A 46 7.11 21.10 13.76
CA ASP A 46 7.33 20.79 12.35
C ASP A 46 8.24 19.55 12.18
N ARG A 47 7.73 18.43 12.65
CA ARG A 47 8.43 17.14 12.56
C ARG A 47 8.68 16.65 11.13
N LYS A 48 7.99 17.22 10.15
CA LYS A 48 8.03 16.79 8.74
C LYS A 48 8.55 17.89 7.80
N GLY A 49 9.01 19.03 8.30
CA GLY A 49 9.46 20.16 7.47
C GLY A 49 10.57 19.79 6.51
N ILE A 50 11.48 18.89 6.93
CA ILE A 50 12.56 18.40 6.08
C ILE A 50 12.05 17.74 4.78
N ILE A 51 10.84 17.17 4.76
CA ILE A 51 10.26 16.58 3.55
C ILE A 51 10.02 17.65 2.48
N GLY A 52 9.55 18.85 2.87
CA GLY A 52 9.37 19.97 1.96
C GLY A 52 10.70 20.44 1.37
N VAL A 53 11.71 20.59 2.20
CA VAL A 53 13.07 20.99 1.78
C VAL A 53 13.67 19.96 0.81
N LEU A 54 13.57 18.68 1.13
CA LEU A 54 14.02 17.58 0.27
C LEU A 54 13.26 17.54 -1.06
N MET A 55 11.94 17.73 -1.03
CA MET A 55 11.13 17.77 -2.24
C MET A 55 11.53 18.94 -3.15
N GLN A 56 11.77 20.11 -2.59
CA GLN A 56 12.23 21.27 -3.36
C GLN A 56 13.57 20.98 -4.02
N ALA A 57 14.56 20.49 -3.27
CA ALA A 57 15.88 20.15 -3.78
C ALA A 57 15.82 19.06 -4.89
N LEU A 58 14.92 18.06 -4.71
CA LEU A 58 14.68 17.04 -5.74
C LEU A 58 14.11 17.64 -7.02
N MET A 59 13.11 18.52 -6.91
CA MET A 59 12.50 19.19 -8.06
C MET A 59 13.49 20.10 -8.78
N ASP A 60 14.25 20.90 -8.04
CA ASP A 60 15.27 21.78 -8.63
C ASP A 60 16.33 20.98 -9.38
N LYS A 61 16.80 19.85 -8.80
CA LYS A 61 17.74 18.97 -9.47
C LYS A 61 17.13 18.28 -10.72
N ALA A 62 15.84 17.93 -10.67
CA ALA A 62 15.16 17.34 -11.81
C ALA A 62 15.00 18.33 -12.96
N PHE A 63 14.54 19.56 -12.68
CA PHE A 63 14.36 20.60 -13.71
C PHE A 63 15.68 21.09 -14.31
N ASN A 64 16.75 21.10 -13.55
CA ASN A 64 18.08 21.46 -14.02
C ASN A 64 18.88 20.28 -14.59
N ALA A 65 18.29 19.09 -14.69
CA ALA A 65 18.96 17.92 -15.22
C ALA A 65 19.29 18.07 -16.72
N PRO A 66 20.43 17.53 -17.19
CA PRO A 66 20.77 17.50 -18.62
C PRO A 66 19.64 16.85 -19.43
N LYS A 67 19.41 17.36 -20.64
CA LYS A 67 18.34 16.85 -21.54
C LYS A 67 18.43 15.34 -21.79
N SER A 68 19.63 14.76 -21.76
CA SER A 68 19.84 13.32 -21.91
C SER A 68 19.20 12.48 -20.79
N LYS A 69 18.94 13.05 -19.59
CA LYS A 69 18.28 12.36 -18.48
C LYS A 69 16.75 12.44 -18.49
N TRP A 70 16.18 13.34 -19.29
CA TRP A 70 14.72 13.56 -19.32
C TRP A 70 13.90 12.32 -19.68
N PRO A 71 14.27 11.48 -20.68
CA PRO A 71 13.51 10.26 -20.94
C PRO A 71 13.43 9.33 -19.73
N SER A 72 14.54 9.14 -19.01
CA SER A 72 14.58 8.32 -17.80
C SER A 72 13.77 8.93 -16.67
N LEU A 73 13.82 10.24 -16.47
CA LEU A 73 13.02 10.94 -15.45
C LEU A 73 11.52 10.81 -15.71
N LEU A 74 11.09 11.01 -16.97
CA LEU A 74 9.68 10.83 -17.35
C LEU A 74 9.25 9.37 -17.18
N GLY A 75 10.09 8.43 -17.60
CA GLY A 75 9.82 6.99 -17.42
C GLY A 75 9.61 6.64 -15.95
N THR A 76 10.51 7.09 -15.05
CA THR A 76 10.39 6.88 -13.59
C THR A 76 9.13 7.55 -13.03
N ALA A 77 8.80 8.77 -13.45
CA ALA A 77 7.59 9.46 -12.99
C ALA A 77 6.32 8.70 -13.42
N ILE A 78 6.23 8.28 -14.67
CA ILE A 78 5.08 7.50 -15.18
C ILE A 78 4.99 6.15 -14.45
N GLN A 79 6.10 5.48 -14.21
CA GLN A 79 6.12 4.22 -13.45
C GLN A 79 5.62 4.44 -12.03
N SER A 80 6.10 5.48 -11.33
CA SER A 80 5.65 5.83 -9.97
C SER A 80 4.15 6.13 -9.91
N LEU A 81 3.57 6.75 -10.96
CA LEU A 81 2.13 6.96 -11.08
C LEU A 81 1.38 5.64 -11.30
N ARG A 82 1.88 4.75 -12.16
CA ARG A 82 1.27 3.43 -12.41
C ARG A 82 1.29 2.55 -11.18
N GLU A 83 2.39 2.57 -10.43
CA GLU A 83 2.58 1.81 -9.19
C GLU A 83 1.94 2.50 -7.98
N LYS A 84 1.30 3.68 -8.19
CA LYS A 84 0.63 4.47 -7.14
C LYS A 84 1.55 4.91 -5.99
N HIS A 85 2.86 5.04 -6.25
CA HIS A 85 3.78 5.76 -5.36
C HIS A 85 3.62 7.28 -5.47
N MET A 86 3.04 7.74 -6.59
CA MET A 86 2.58 9.09 -6.81
C MET A 86 1.11 9.08 -7.18
N ILE A 87 0.35 10.03 -6.64
CA ILE A 87 -1.08 10.23 -6.94
C ILE A 87 -1.28 11.70 -7.24
N MET A 88 -2.12 12.01 -8.22
CA MET A 88 -2.38 13.37 -8.67
C MET A 88 -3.82 13.77 -8.35
N TYR A 89 -3.99 15.04 -8.00
CA TYR A 89 -5.29 15.67 -7.84
C TYR A 89 -5.29 17.05 -8.49
N PHE A 90 -6.34 17.34 -9.26
CA PHE A 90 -6.58 18.64 -9.87
C PHE A 90 -7.90 19.22 -9.40
N THR A 91 -7.93 20.52 -9.11
CA THR A 91 -9.17 21.26 -8.77
C THR A 91 -10.04 21.49 -10.01
N ASP A 92 -9.45 21.54 -11.19
CA ASP A 92 -10.18 21.62 -12.46
C ASP A 92 -10.79 20.27 -12.81
N ALA A 93 -12.10 20.23 -13.02
CA ALA A 93 -12.85 18.99 -13.23
C ALA A 93 -12.42 18.20 -14.50
N LYS A 94 -12.04 18.90 -15.60
CA LYS A 94 -11.61 18.23 -16.84
C LYS A 94 -10.26 17.57 -16.67
N ASN A 95 -9.32 18.25 -16.00
CA ASN A 95 -8.01 17.68 -15.70
C ASN A 95 -8.13 16.53 -14.72
N GLN A 96 -9.00 16.64 -13.71
CA GLN A 96 -9.27 15.57 -12.76
C GLN A 96 -9.84 14.34 -13.46
N GLU A 97 -10.85 14.50 -14.31
CA GLU A 97 -11.42 13.40 -15.11
C GLU A 97 -10.35 12.72 -16.00
N ALA A 98 -9.46 13.51 -16.60
CA ALA A 98 -8.40 12.97 -17.44
C ALA A 98 -7.43 12.06 -16.67
N ILE A 99 -6.99 12.47 -15.46
CA ILE A 99 -6.10 11.65 -14.65
C ILE A 99 -6.80 10.44 -14.02
N GLU A 100 -8.09 10.52 -13.75
CA GLU A 100 -8.90 9.38 -13.29
C GLU A 100 -8.99 8.31 -14.39
N LYS A 101 -9.20 8.70 -15.66
CA LYS A 101 -9.24 7.78 -16.80
C LYS A 101 -7.93 7.00 -17.00
N VAL A 102 -6.79 7.59 -16.66
CA VAL A 102 -5.48 6.93 -16.73
C VAL A 102 -5.05 6.30 -15.40
N ASN A 103 -5.94 6.28 -14.41
CA ASN A 103 -5.75 5.67 -13.08
C ASN A 103 -4.62 6.30 -12.25
N PHE A 104 -4.40 7.60 -12.37
CA PHE A 104 -3.38 8.35 -11.61
C PHE A 104 -3.94 9.12 -10.41
N ALA A 105 -5.26 9.09 -10.20
CA ALA A 105 -5.94 9.81 -9.12
C ALA A 105 -6.13 9.00 -7.82
N GLY A 106 -5.79 7.70 -7.82
CA GLY A 106 -5.92 6.85 -6.64
C GLY A 106 -7.36 6.58 -6.16
N ARG A 107 -8.36 6.80 -7.00
CA ARG A 107 -9.77 6.58 -6.66
C ARG A 107 -10.11 5.09 -6.56
N ILE A 108 -11.07 4.76 -5.71
CA ILE A 108 -11.72 3.44 -5.72
C ILE A 108 -12.52 3.32 -7.03
N HIS A 109 -12.22 2.28 -7.81
CA HIS A 109 -12.82 2.10 -9.14
C HIS A 109 -14.22 1.53 -9.07
N GLU A 110 -15.11 2.07 -9.91
CA GLU A 110 -16.27 1.32 -10.37
C GLU A 110 -15.79 0.24 -11.33
N TYR A 111 -16.32 -0.97 -11.20
CA TYR A 111 -15.92 -2.10 -12.02
C TYR A 111 -17.09 -3.04 -12.27
N ASP A 112 -17.32 -3.39 -13.54
CA ASP A 112 -18.33 -4.37 -13.94
C ASP A 112 -17.76 -5.78 -13.85
N GLY A 113 -17.78 -6.31 -12.62
CA GLY A 113 -17.22 -7.60 -12.27
C GLY A 113 -16.94 -7.70 -10.77
N ASP A 114 -16.11 -8.65 -10.42
CA ASP A 114 -15.68 -8.83 -9.05
C ASP A 114 -14.54 -7.86 -8.71
N TYR A 115 -14.43 -7.48 -7.44
CA TYR A 115 -13.51 -6.45 -6.99
C TYR A 115 -12.87 -6.82 -5.66
N LEU A 116 -11.61 -6.46 -5.50
CA LEU A 116 -10.89 -6.57 -4.24
C LEU A 116 -9.89 -5.41 -4.11
N SER A 117 -9.96 -4.66 -3.02
CA SER A 117 -8.89 -3.75 -2.61
C SER A 117 -8.68 -3.86 -1.10
N ILE A 118 -7.44 -4.05 -0.68
CA ILE A 118 -7.07 -4.08 0.73
C ILE A 118 -6.30 -2.80 1.00
N ASN A 119 -6.76 -2.02 1.99
CA ASN A 119 -6.14 -0.79 2.43
C ASN A 119 -5.82 -0.88 3.91
N GLU A 120 -4.61 -0.50 4.27
CA GLU A 120 -4.05 -0.61 5.60
C GLU A 120 -3.51 0.73 6.08
N ALA A 121 -3.71 1.02 7.35
CA ALA A 121 -3.22 2.23 7.99
C ALA A 121 -2.59 1.90 9.34
N ASN A 122 -1.26 2.05 9.43
CA ASN A 122 -0.53 1.86 10.67
C ASN A 122 -0.65 3.08 11.59
N PHE A 123 -1.27 2.92 12.74
CA PHE A 123 -1.48 3.95 13.76
C PHE A 123 -0.40 3.97 14.86
N ALA A 124 0.57 3.07 14.84
CA ALA A 124 1.54 2.94 15.94
C ALA A 124 2.67 3.97 15.93
N GLY A 125 2.81 4.76 14.87
CA GLY A 125 3.84 5.80 14.76
C GLY A 125 5.24 5.29 14.39
N ALA A 126 5.56 3.99 14.57
CA ALA A 126 6.79 3.37 14.05
C ALA A 126 6.66 3.05 12.55
N LYS A 127 7.78 2.71 11.91
CA LYS A 127 7.82 2.34 10.48
C LYS A 127 7.71 0.83 10.26
N SER A 128 6.88 0.17 11.07
CA SER A 128 6.70 -1.28 11.05
C SER A 128 6.34 -1.85 9.68
N ASN A 129 5.62 -1.06 8.86
CA ASN A 129 5.30 -1.39 7.46
C ASN A 129 6.52 -1.78 6.60
N LEU A 130 7.72 -1.22 6.89
CA LEU A 130 8.96 -1.56 6.18
C LEU A 130 9.34 -3.03 6.34
N PHE A 131 8.85 -3.69 7.38
CA PHE A 131 9.29 -5.02 7.78
C PHE A 131 8.17 -6.07 7.75
N VAL A 132 6.91 -5.63 7.73
CA VAL A 132 5.75 -6.53 7.67
C VAL A 132 5.59 -7.04 6.24
N GLN A 133 5.53 -8.35 6.12
CA GLN A 133 5.26 -9.05 4.87
C GLN A 133 3.81 -9.50 4.85
N GLN A 134 3.11 -9.26 3.73
CA GLN A 134 1.73 -9.68 3.54
C GLN A 134 1.63 -10.63 2.34
N LYS A 135 0.83 -11.69 2.52
CA LYS A 135 0.42 -12.59 1.45
C LYS A 135 -1.09 -12.72 1.44
N VAL A 136 -1.69 -12.58 0.26
CA VAL A 136 -3.14 -12.64 0.06
C VAL A 136 -3.47 -13.81 -0.85
N LYS A 137 -4.40 -14.67 -0.41
CA LYS A 137 -4.99 -15.71 -1.26
C LYS A 137 -6.50 -15.55 -1.30
N GLN A 138 -7.05 -15.55 -2.50
CA GLN A 138 -8.49 -15.54 -2.71
C GLN A 138 -8.92 -16.78 -3.47
N VAL A 139 -9.89 -17.50 -2.92
CA VAL A 139 -10.56 -18.63 -3.58
C VAL A 139 -12.01 -18.23 -3.86
N VAL A 140 -12.44 -18.41 -5.10
CA VAL A 140 -13.78 -18.06 -5.58
C VAL A 140 -14.47 -19.28 -6.16
N LYS A 141 -15.67 -19.54 -5.69
CA LYS A 141 -16.53 -20.62 -6.16
C LYS A 141 -17.89 -20.06 -6.59
N LYS A 142 -18.55 -20.75 -7.50
CA LYS A 142 -19.93 -20.46 -7.84
C LYS A 142 -20.83 -20.99 -6.72
N GLY A 143 -21.58 -20.12 -6.10
CA GLY A 143 -22.56 -20.44 -5.08
C GLY A 143 -23.90 -20.84 -5.68
N LYS A 144 -24.86 -21.11 -4.81
CA LYS A 144 -26.27 -21.26 -5.17
C LYS A 144 -26.76 -19.92 -5.72
N ASP A 145 -27.77 -19.92 -6.57
CA ASP A 145 -28.37 -18.69 -7.15
C ASP A 145 -27.44 -17.82 -8.01
N ASN A 146 -26.38 -18.40 -8.60
CA ASN A 146 -25.41 -17.68 -9.41
C ASN A 146 -24.61 -16.59 -8.67
N SER A 147 -24.66 -16.52 -7.34
CA SER A 147 -23.77 -15.69 -6.53
C SER A 147 -22.36 -16.29 -6.46
N LEU A 148 -21.40 -15.54 -5.92
CA LEU A 148 -20.07 -16.05 -5.64
C LEU A 148 -19.90 -16.35 -4.14
N GLU A 149 -19.35 -17.52 -3.85
CA GLU A 149 -18.81 -17.85 -2.53
C GLU A 149 -17.31 -17.62 -2.55
N LYS A 150 -16.81 -16.82 -1.63
CA LYS A 150 -15.43 -16.37 -1.62
C LYS A 150 -14.78 -16.65 -0.28
N LYS A 151 -13.51 -17.10 -0.34
CA LYS A 151 -12.64 -17.23 0.83
C LYS A 151 -11.40 -16.38 0.60
N LEU A 152 -11.20 -15.38 1.43
CA LEU A 152 -10.03 -14.51 1.46
C LEU A 152 -9.16 -14.93 2.64
N ILE A 153 -7.88 -15.19 2.37
CA ILE A 153 -6.89 -15.54 3.36
C ILE A 153 -5.80 -14.48 3.29
N ILE A 154 -5.51 -13.83 4.43
CA ILE A 154 -4.46 -12.82 4.55
C ILE A 154 -3.48 -13.30 5.60
N GLU A 155 -2.23 -13.46 5.21
CA GLU A 155 -1.15 -13.89 6.08
C GLU A 155 -0.16 -12.73 6.26
N TYR A 156 0.19 -12.44 7.52
CA TYR A 156 1.19 -11.46 7.90
C TYR A 156 2.36 -12.15 8.58
N LYS A 157 3.57 -11.70 8.27
CA LYS A 157 4.80 -12.08 8.97
C LYS A 157 5.60 -10.83 9.29
N TYR A 158 6.11 -10.75 10.51
CA TYR A 158 6.95 -9.66 10.97
C TYR A 158 8.31 -10.22 11.44
N PRO A 159 9.26 -10.52 10.53
CA PRO A 159 10.46 -11.30 10.85
C PRO A 159 11.51 -10.50 11.64
N ARG A 160 11.36 -9.17 11.77
CA ARG A 160 12.32 -8.31 12.45
C ARG A 160 12.09 -8.31 13.96
N LYS A 161 13.20 -8.20 14.73
CA LYS A 161 13.16 -7.96 16.18
C LYS A 161 12.68 -6.55 16.50
N MET A 162 12.08 -6.39 17.67
CA MET A 162 11.63 -5.10 18.17
C MET A 162 12.82 -4.19 18.47
N ASP A 163 12.75 -2.94 18.00
CA ASP A 163 13.68 -1.89 18.40
C ASP A 163 13.35 -1.40 19.82
N ASN A 164 14.31 -0.70 20.45
CA ASN A 164 14.01 0.01 21.69
C ASN A 164 13.14 1.23 21.39
N CYS A 165 11.84 1.13 21.67
CA CYS A 165 10.86 2.18 21.43
C CYS A 165 10.51 3.00 22.70
N SER A 166 11.32 2.90 23.76
CA SER A 166 11.18 3.74 24.95
C SER A 166 11.44 5.23 24.59
N LEU A 167 10.67 6.14 25.18
CA LEU A 167 10.88 7.58 25.00
C LEU A 167 12.23 8.05 25.57
N GLU A 168 12.78 7.31 26.54
CA GLU A 168 14.06 7.60 27.19
C GLU A 168 15.27 6.94 26.48
N ARG A 169 15.04 6.32 25.30
CA ARG A 169 16.10 5.64 24.56
C ARG A 169 17.27 6.58 24.22
N LYS A 170 18.46 6.11 24.43
CA LYS A 170 19.69 6.80 24.02
C LYS A 170 20.18 6.19 22.71
N GLY A 171 20.11 6.96 21.64
CA GLY A 171 20.51 6.54 20.30
C GLY A 171 19.55 5.52 19.65
N GLY A 172 19.66 5.38 18.35
CA GLY A 172 18.81 4.51 17.56
C GLY A 172 17.36 5.01 17.40
N LEU A 173 16.72 4.59 16.32
CA LEU A 173 15.33 4.93 16.03
C LEU A 173 14.42 3.77 16.39
N CYS A 174 13.17 4.07 16.79
CA CYS A 174 12.11 3.09 16.89
C CYS A 174 11.46 2.94 15.50
N LEU A 175 12.02 2.10 14.66
CA LEU A 175 11.44 1.78 13.35
C LEU A 175 10.60 0.50 13.40
N ALA A 176 11.10 -0.53 14.09
CA ALA A 176 10.41 -1.82 14.29
C ALA A 176 9.70 -1.84 15.64
N GLY A 177 8.53 -1.25 15.71
CA GLY A 177 7.62 -1.28 16.86
C GLY A 177 6.45 -2.25 16.64
N ILE A 178 5.47 -2.24 17.54
CA ILE A 178 4.22 -2.96 17.34
C ILE A 178 3.52 -2.39 16.10
N TYR A 179 3.13 -3.24 15.17
CA TYR A 179 2.30 -2.85 14.03
C TYR A 179 0.85 -2.83 14.49
N ARG A 180 0.25 -1.65 14.52
CA ARG A 180 -1.14 -1.42 14.90
C ARG A 180 -1.88 -0.93 13.69
N ASP A 181 -2.63 -1.80 13.08
CA ASP A 181 -3.19 -1.56 11.76
C ASP A 181 -4.70 -1.55 11.75
N TRP A 182 -5.23 -0.60 10.99
CA TRP A 182 -6.63 -0.59 10.61
C TRP A 182 -6.74 -1.05 9.16
N ILE A 183 -7.23 -2.29 8.99
CA ILE A 183 -7.47 -2.89 7.69
C ILE A 183 -8.88 -2.59 7.19
N ARG A 184 -9.00 -2.21 5.91
CA ARG A 184 -10.25 -2.04 5.18
C ARG A 184 -10.20 -2.85 3.89
N ILE A 185 -11.14 -3.76 3.74
CA ILE A 185 -11.24 -4.67 2.59
C ILE A 185 -12.47 -4.28 1.79
N TYR A 186 -12.25 -3.66 0.64
CA TYR A 186 -13.30 -3.24 -0.29
C TYR A 186 -13.64 -4.39 -1.22
N VAL A 187 -14.92 -4.75 -1.26
CA VAL A 187 -15.50 -5.83 -2.08
C VAL A 187 -16.75 -5.33 -2.80
N PRO A 188 -17.30 -6.04 -3.77
CA PRO A 188 -18.52 -5.61 -4.47
C PRO A 188 -19.65 -5.27 -3.50
N LYS A 189 -20.39 -4.20 -3.80
CA LYS A 189 -21.55 -3.77 -3.01
C LYS A 189 -22.56 -4.90 -2.83
N GLY A 190 -23.07 -5.07 -1.60
CA GLY A 190 -23.99 -6.13 -1.24
C GLY A 190 -23.34 -7.47 -0.88
N SER A 191 -21.99 -7.54 -0.83
CA SER A 191 -21.26 -8.69 -0.27
C SER A 191 -21.57 -8.85 1.22
N LYS A 192 -21.63 -10.09 1.72
CA LYS A 192 -21.98 -10.40 3.12
C LYS A 192 -21.00 -11.41 3.71
N ILE A 193 -20.43 -11.07 4.87
CA ILE A 193 -19.60 -12.00 5.66
C ILE A 193 -20.46 -13.20 6.09
N THR A 194 -19.92 -14.39 5.93
CA THR A 194 -20.54 -15.65 6.39
C THR A 194 -19.75 -16.31 7.52
N LYS A 195 -18.42 -16.15 7.51
CA LYS A 195 -17.54 -16.67 8.56
C LYS A 195 -16.24 -15.88 8.62
N THR A 196 -15.70 -15.70 9.82
CA THR A 196 -14.35 -15.15 10.05
C THR A 196 -13.57 -16.05 10.99
N GLU A 197 -12.25 -16.10 10.80
CA GLU A 197 -11.32 -16.79 11.67
C GLU A 197 -10.04 -15.96 11.83
N GLY A 198 -9.58 -15.79 13.06
CA GLY A 198 -8.39 -15.00 13.39
C GLY A 198 -8.61 -13.48 13.43
N ILE A 199 -9.78 -12.98 13.06
CA ILE A 199 -10.14 -11.55 13.09
C ILE A 199 -11.64 -11.37 13.27
N GLU A 200 -12.03 -10.35 14.00
CA GLU A 200 -13.42 -9.87 14.06
C GLU A 200 -13.56 -8.68 13.10
N LEU A 201 -14.57 -8.69 12.26
CA LEU A 201 -14.80 -7.67 11.24
C LEU A 201 -16.14 -6.99 11.44
N SER A 202 -16.16 -5.67 11.35
CA SER A 202 -17.37 -4.90 11.06
C SER A 202 -17.59 -4.79 9.56
N GLN A 203 -18.84 -4.55 9.17
CA GLN A 203 -19.22 -4.36 7.77
C GLN A 203 -19.91 -3.01 7.60
N THR A 204 -19.41 -2.21 6.66
CA THR A 204 -19.93 -0.89 6.30
C THR A 204 -20.08 -0.76 4.79
N GLU A 205 -20.59 0.39 4.33
CA GLU A 205 -20.59 0.75 2.90
C GLU A 205 -19.82 2.06 2.72
N ASP A 206 -18.92 2.09 1.74
CA ASP A 206 -18.14 3.27 1.39
C ASP A 206 -17.79 3.26 -0.11
N LEU A 207 -17.81 4.42 -0.75
CA LEU A 207 -17.42 4.61 -2.17
C LEU A 207 -18.05 3.59 -3.13
N GLY A 208 -19.31 3.25 -2.92
CA GLY A 208 -20.05 2.30 -3.76
C GLY A 208 -19.66 0.83 -3.58
N LYS A 209 -18.93 0.50 -2.54
CA LYS A 209 -18.50 -0.86 -2.18
C LYS A 209 -19.02 -1.26 -0.81
N THR A 210 -19.07 -2.56 -0.54
CA THR A 210 -19.11 -3.09 0.82
C THR A 210 -17.68 -3.13 1.35
N VAL A 211 -17.50 -2.74 2.61
CA VAL A 211 -16.20 -2.68 3.27
C VAL A 211 -16.22 -3.56 4.52
N PHE A 212 -15.30 -4.49 4.61
CA PHE A 212 -15.02 -5.23 5.82
C PHE A 212 -13.82 -4.57 6.52
N GLU A 213 -13.95 -4.22 7.79
CA GLU A 213 -12.91 -3.47 8.48
C GLU A 213 -12.69 -3.95 9.90
N SER A 214 -11.44 -3.84 10.35
CA SER A 214 -11.02 -4.19 11.69
C SER A 214 -9.74 -3.47 12.07
N PHE A 215 -9.47 -3.48 13.36
CA PHE A 215 -8.20 -3.06 13.93
C PHE A 215 -7.49 -4.28 14.53
N PHE A 216 -6.19 -4.44 14.25
CA PHE A 216 -5.39 -5.53 14.79
C PHE A 216 -3.98 -5.10 15.17
N GLU A 217 -3.33 -5.89 15.99
CA GLU A 217 -1.93 -5.70 16.37
C GLU A 217 -1.09 -6.90 15.94
N LEU A 218 0.09 -6.62 15.38
CA LEU A 218 1.12 -7.62 15.10
C LEU A 218 2.43 -7.18 15.76
N ARG A 219 2.98 -8.03 16.60
CA ARG A 219 4.25 -7.78 17.27
C ARG A 219 5.43 -8.22 16.37
N PRO A 220 6.58 -7.55 16.49
CA PRO A 220 7.84 -8.05 15.93
C PRO A 220 8.07 -9.53 16.27
N GLU A 221 8.67 -10.27 15.33
CA GLU A 221 8.86 -11.73 15.35
C GLU A 221 7.55 -12.56 15.37
N GLY A 222 6.41 -11.89 15.15
CA GLY A 222 5.08 -12.52 15.12
C GLY A 222 4.59 -12.84 13.70
N ALA A 223 3.49 -13.59 13.67
CA ALA A 223 2.72 -13.86 12.48
C ALA A 223 1.22 -13.87 12.81
N LEU A 224 0.39 -13.46 11.86
CA LEU A 224 -1.07 -13.53 11.92
C LEU A 224 -1.62 -14.14 10.64
N LYS A 225 -2.75 -14.81 10.76
CA LYS A 225 -3.51 -15.32 9.62
C LYS A 225 -4.99 -15.03 9.83
N PHE A 226 -5.61 -14.40 8.84
CA PHE A 226 -7.03 -14.12 8.81
C PHE A 226 -7.68 -14.94 7.69
N GLU A 227 -8.82 -15.57 7.99
CA GLU A 227 -9.66 -16.23 7.00
C GLU A 227 -11.06 -15.61 7.03
N ILE A 228 -11.52 -15.12 5.90
CA ILE A 228 -12.79 -14.42 5.73
C ILE A 228 -13.57 -15.11 4.63
N GLU A 229 -14.71 -15.72 5.00
CA GLU A 229 -15.65 -16.29 4.04
C GLU A 229 -16.80 -15.32 3.87
N TYR A 230 -17.18 -15.06 2.61
CA TYR A 230 -18.26 -14.15 2.30
C TYR A 230 -18.90 -14.49 0.96
N THR A 231 -20.13 -14.01 0.77
CA THR A 231 -20.82 -14.08 -0.50
C THR A 231 -20.74 -12.76 -1.23
N SER A 232 -20.69 -12.80 -2.56
CA SER A 232 -20.73 -11.61 -3.42
C SER A 232 -21.90 -11.73 -4.40
N PRO A 233 -22.69 -10.66 -4.64
CA PRO A 233 -23.82 -10.70 -5.56
C PRO A 233 -23.43 -10.67 -7.03
N VAL A 234 -22.11 -10.60 -7.33
CA VAL A 234 -21.62 -10.60 -8.71
C VAL A 234 -22.06 -11.86 -9.43
N LYS A 235 -22.64 -11.67 -10.61
CA LYS A 235 -23.07 -12.77 -11.50
C LYS A 235 -21.96 -13.09 -12.46
N VAL A 236 -21.81 -14.38 -12.76
CA VAL A 236 -20.81 -14.87 -13.71
C VAL A 236 -21.49 -15.57 -14.86
N ASP A 237 -21.22 -15.08 -16.08
CA ASP A 237 -21.74 -15.64 -17.33
C ASP A 237 -20.57 -15.80 -18.33
N GLY A 238 -20.16 -17.05 -18.56
CA GLY A 238 -19.07 -17.41 -19.48
C GLY A 238 -17.66 -16.99 -19.04
N GLU A 239 -17.52 -15.88 -18.35
CA GLU A 239 -16.24 -15.37 -17.82
C GLU A 239 -16.38 -14.89 -16.38
N TYR A 240 -15.35 -15.13 -15.57
CA TYR A 240 -15.19 -14.47 -14.26
C TYR A 240 -14.11 -13.40 -14.39
N LYS A 241 -14.48 -12.15 -14.10
CA LYS A 241 -13.60 -10.98 -14.13
C LYS A 241 -13.37 -10.46 -12.72
N LEU A 242 -12.12 -10.27 -12.34
CA LEU A 242 -11.72 -9.73 -11.05
C LEU A 242 -10.75 -8.56 -11.25
N LEU A 243 -11.09 -7.40 -10.73
CA LEU A 243 -10.15 -6.30 -10.55
C LEU A 243 -9.61 -6.32 -9.13
N ILE A 244 -8.28 -6.42 -9.00
CA ILE A 244 -7.57 -6.22 -7.74
C ILE A 244 -6.93 -4.84 -7.80
N GLN A 245 -7.39 -3.93 -6.94
CA GLN A 245 -6.86 -2.58 -6.87
C GLN A 245 -5.79 -2.49 -5.77
N LYS A 246 -4.61 -1.99 -6.16
CA LYS A 246 -3.48 -1.78 -5.26
C LYS A 246 -3.69 -0.53 -4.39
N GLN A 247 -3.35 -0.62 -3.12
CA GLN A 247 -3.22 0.54 -2.25
C GLN A 247 -2.05 1.43 -2.71
N GLY A 248 -2.25 2.74 -2.70
CA GLY A 248 -1.17 3.69 -2.98
C GLY A 248 -0.10 3.73 -1.90
N GLY A 249 1.16 3.96 -2.30
CA GLY A 249 2.28 4.18 -1.38
C GLY A 249 2.85 2.93 -0.70
N VAL A 250 2.38 1.72 -1.07
CA VAL A 250 2.91 0.46 -0.52
C VAL A 250 3.67 -0.33 -1.59
N GLU A 251 4.59 -1.19 -1.16
CA GLU A 251 5.21 -2.19 -2.02
C GLU A 251 4.19 -3.27 -2.43
N GLY A 252 4.47 -3.97 -3.53
CA GLY A 252 3.59 -5.02 -4.05
C GLY A 252 3.55 -6.25 -3.15
N HIS A 253 2.44 -6.46 -2.46
CA HIS A 253 2.19 -7.71 -1.72
C HIS A 253 1.94 -8.87 -2.67
N THR A 254 2.21 -10.09 -2.20
CA THR A 254 2.02 -11.31 -3.01
C THR A 254 0.55 -11.75 -3.00
N TYR A 255 -0.01 -11.93 -4.20
CA TYR A 255 -1.37 -12.41 -4.38
C TYR A 255 -1.41 -13.79 -5.07
N GLU A 256 -2.32 -14.64 -4.63
CA GLU A 256 -2.70 -15.90 -5.26
C GLU A 256 -4.21 -15.91 -5.47
N ILE A 257 -4.66 -16.12 -6.70
CA ILE A 257 -6.08 -16.17 -7.04
C ILE A 257 -6.43 -17.55 -7.61
N GLU A 258 -7.46 -18.14 -7.05
CA GLU A 258 -8.07 -19.38 -7.53
C GLU A 258 -9.56 -19.11 -7.76
N ALA A 259 -10.04 -19.36 -8.97
CA ALA A 259 -11.44 -19.15 -9.29
C ALA A 259 -11.99 -20.32 -10.10
N MET A 260 -13.13 -20.87 -9.68
CA MET A 260 -13.83 -21.97 -10.36
C MET A 260 -12.92 -23.17 -10.64
N GLY A 261 -12.04 -23.50 -9.67
CA GLY A 261 -11.07 -24.59 -9.80
C GLY A 261 -9.84 -24.30 -10.67
N LYS A 262 -9.76 -23.12 -11.28
CA LYS A 262 -8.60 -22.65 -12.04
C LYS A 262 -7.73 -21.73 -11.19
N ARG A 263 -6.41 -21.91 -11.25
CA ARG A 263 -5.45 -21.09 -10.48
C ARG A 263 -4.71 -20.12 -11.39
N HIS A 264 -4.64 -18.86 -11.00
CA HIS A 264 -3.71 -17.90 -11.56
C HIS A 264 -2.34 -18.03 -10.88
N LYS A 265 -1.25 -17.88 -11.65
CA LYS A 265 0.10 -17.86 -11.08
C LYS A 265 0.23 -16.76 -10.03
N SER A 266 0.91 -17.05 -8.92
CA SER A 266 1.23 -16.06 -7.89
C SER A 266 2.01 -14.87 -8.48
N PHE A 267 1.67 -13.66 -8.03
CA PHE A 267 2.26 -12.41 -8.52
C PHE A 267 2.36 -11.35 -7.41
N PRO A 268 3.34 -10.45 -7.48
CA PRO A 268 3.31 -9.21 -6.71
C PRO A 268 2.24 -8.27 -7.29
N LEU A 269 1.53 -7.54 -6.44
CA LEU A 269 0.56 -6.53 -6.85
C LEU A 269 1.22 -5.16 -6.93
N ASP A 270 2.08 -4.95 -7.93
CA ASP A 270 2.82 -3.70 -8.12
C ASP A 270 1.95 -2.60 -8.73
N THR A 271 0.89 -2.95 -9.41
CA THR A 271 -0.14 -2.06 -9.98
C THR A 271 -1.50 -2.74 -9.90
N ASP A 272 -2.58 -2.01 -10.20
CA ASP A 272 -3.90 -2.63 -10.34
C ASP A 272 -3.87 -3.77 -11.35
N LYS A 273 -4.57 -4.85 -11.06
CA LYS A 273 -4.55 -6.05 -11.90
C LYS A 273 -5.94 -6.57 -12.17
N GLU A 274 -6.26 -6.66 -13.45
CA GLU A 274 -7.44 -7.37 -13.92
C GLU A 274 -7.07 -8.82 -14.25
N ILE A 275 -7.89 -9.76 -13.79
CA ILE A 275 -7.74 -11.20 -14.05
C ILE A 275 -9.06 -11.72 -14.62
N ILE A 276 -8.97 -12.43 -15.75
CA ILE A 276 -10.12 -13.01 -16.42
C ILE A 276 -9.93 -14.52 -16.50
N PHE A 277 -10.91 -15.25 -15.99
CA PHE A 277 -10.99 -16.70 -16.13
C PHE A 277 -12.16 -17.05 -17.09
N LYS A 278 -11.84 -17.68 -18.22
CA LYS A 278 -12.86 -18.28 -19.10
C LYS A 278 -13.37 -19.55 -18.43
N LEU A 279 -14.70 -19.70 -18.31
CA LEU A 279 -15.35 -20.82 -17.61
C LEU A 279 -15.66 -21.97 -18.55
#